data_023b1767b0a5baa68a554c35c7c860b8
#
_entry.id   023b1767b0a5baa68a554c35c7c860b8
#
_cell.length_a   1.000
_cell.length_b   1.000
_cell.length_c   1.000
_cell.angle_alpha   90.00
_cell.angle_beta   90.00
_cell.angle_gamma   90.00
#
_symmetry.space_group_name_H-M   'P 1'
#
loop_
_entity.id
_entity.type
_entity.pdbx_description
1 polymer ?
#
loop_
_entity_poly.entity_id
_entity_poly.type
_entity_poly.pdbx_seq_one_letter_code
_entity_poly.pdbx_strand_id
1 'polypeptide(L)'
;PMISSQDHKRALDNDRGLNTGGMGTFAPSRHYTDEIHKFCMEKIYIPTINAMKNEGRTFKGILFFGLMLTKDGPKVLEYNARFGDPETQVVLPLLENDLL
;
A
#
# COMPACT_ATOMS: atom_id res chain seq x y z
N PRO A 1 4.19 -5.62 8.06
CA PRO A 1 3.88 -4.48 7.19
C PRO A 1 4.09 -3.14 7.93
N MET A 2 4.43 -2.11 7.19
CA MET A 2 4.41 -0.73 7.67
C MET A 2 2.97 -0.25 7.84
N ILE A 3 2.79 0.93 8.45
CA ILE A 3 1.48 1.56 8.60
C ILE A 3 0.86 1.85 7.23
N SER A 4 -0.47 1.80 7.14
CA SER A 4 -1.17 2.12 5.90
C SER A 4 -1.16 3.62 5.62
N SER A 5 -1.09 3.98 4.37
CA SER A 5 -1.27 5.35 3.89
C SER A 5 -2.38 5.42 2.84
N GLN A 6 -2.90 6.60 2.61
CA GLN A 6 -3.89 6.86 1.58
C GLN A 6 -3.43 8.01 0.72
N ASP A 7 -3.33 7.75 -0.58
CA ASP A 7 -2.95 8.72 -1.58
C ASP A 7 -4.18 9.25 -2.34
N HIS A 8 -4.14 10.53 -2.71
CA HIS A 8 -5.14 11.20 -3.53
C HIS A 8 -4.58 11.38 -4.93
N LYS A 9 -5.09 10.60 -5.87
CA LYS A 9 -4.56 10.52 -7.23
C LYS A 9 -5.25 11.44 -8.24
N ARG A 10 -6.45 11.94 -7.94
CA ARG A 10 -7.21 12.77 -8.87
C ARG A 10 -6.69 14.21 -8.90
N ALA A 11 -6.58 14.76 -10.11
CA ALA A 11 -5.99 16.08 -10.34
C ALA A 11 -6.87 17.26 -9.91
N LEU A 12 -8.18 17.07 -9.81
CA LEU A 12 -9.16 18.13 -9.54
C LEU A 12 -9.94 17.86 -8.25
N ASP A 13 -10.53 18.92 -7.71
CA ASP A 13 -11.38 18.86 -6.52
C ASP A 13 -12.55 17.86 -6.68
N ASN A 14 -13.04 17.38 -5.54
CA ASN A 14 -14.13 16.39 -5.47
C ASN A 14 -13.85 15.09 -6.23
N ASP A 15 -12.62 14.62 -6.16
CA ASP A 15 -12.18 13.35 -6.77
C ASP A 15 -12.46 13.29 -8.28
N ARG A 16 -12.21 14.40 -8.99
CA ARG A 16 -12.41 14.55 -10.43
C ARG A 16 -11.08 14.69 -11.17
N GLY A 17 -11.17 14.60 -12.49
CA GLY A 17 -10.02 14.70 -13.38
C GLY A 17 -9.31 13.37 -13.59
N LEU A 18 -8.17 13.43 -14.24
CA LEU A 18 -7.32 12.28 -14.52
C LEU A 18 -6.54 11.88 -13.27
N ASN A 19 -6.16 10.61 -13.19
CA ASN A 19 -5.22 10.14 -12.18
C ASN A 19 -3.82 10.75 -12.42
N THR A 20 -3.17 11.07 -11.30
CA THR A 20 -1.78 11.55 -11.27
C THR A 20 -0.88 10.51 -10.60
N GLY A 21 0.40 10.82 -10.44
CA GLY A 21 1.31 10.01 -9.63
C GLY A 21 1.03 10.07 -8.12
N GLY A 22 0.30 11.10 -7.68
CA GLY A 22 -0.09 11.38 -6.30
C GLY A 22 -0.15 12.87 -6.05
N MET A 23 -1.27 13.36 -5.54
CA MET A 23 -1.50 14.78 -5.23
C MET A 23 -1.30 15.11 -3.76
N GLY A 24 -1.21 14.09 -2.92
CA GLY A 24 -1.03 14.21 -1.48
C GLY A 24 -1.44 12.94 -0.77
N THR A 25 -0.82 12.69 0.37
CA THR A 25 -1.01 11.46 1.12
C THR A 25 -1.09 11.74 2.61
N PHE A 26 -1.72 10.83 3.33
CA PHE A 26 -1.73 10.83 4.80
C PHE A 26 -1.66 9.39 5.34
N ALA A 27 -1.22 9.25 6.56
CA ALA A 27 -1.19 8.00 7.31
C ALA A 27 -1.58 8.26 8.78
N PRO A 28 -2.25 7.32 9.45
CA PRO A 28 -2.84 6.10 8.90
C PRO A 28 -4.10 6.35 8.07
N SER A 29 -4.42 5.45 7.14
CA SER A 29 -5.69 5.50 6.43
C SER A 29 -6.83 5.08 7.35
N ARG A 30 -7.88 5.92 7.46
CA ARG A 30 -9.08 5.61 8.26
C ARG A 30 -9.90 4.45 7.70
N HIS A 31 -9.75 4.17 6.43
CA HIS A 31 -10.48 3.12 5.73
C HIS A 31 -9.80 1.75 5.82
N TYR A 32 -8.53 1.73 6.23
CA TYR A 32 -7.77 0.49 6.37
C TYR A 32 -7.91 -0.06 7.80
N THR A 33 -9.04 -0.72 8.06
CA THR A 33 -9.38 -1.28 9.37
C THR A 33 -8.59 -2.56 9.67
N ASP A 34 -8.60 -3.01 10.93
CA ASP A 34 -7.96 -4.26 11.35
C ASP A 34 -8.51 -5.47 10.60
N GLU A 35 -9.79 -5.49 10.27
CA GLU A 35 -10.40 -6.55 9.46
C GLU A 35 -9.83 -6.58 8.05
N ILE A 36 -9.70 -5.40 7.42
CA ILE A 36 -9.09 -5.26 6.10
C ILE A 36 -7.62 -5.67 6.16
N HIS A 37 -6.90 -5.25 7.21
CA HIS A 37 -5.50 -5.63 7.43
C HIS A 37 -5.36 -7.15 7.49
N LYS A 38 -6.16 -7.83 8.31
CA LYS A 38 -6.16 -9.29 8.44
C LYS A 38 -6.44 -9.97 7.09
N PHE A 39 -7.46 -9.52 6.38
CA PHE A 39 -7.77 -10.02 5.04
C PHE A 39 -6.58 -9.87 4.08
N CYS A 40 -5.97 -8.67 4.04
CA CYS A 40 -4.82 -8.41 3.18
C CYS A 40 -3.62 -9.27 3.53
N MET A 41 -3.33 -9.47 4.83
CA MET A 41 -2.28 -10.38 5.27
C MET A 41 -2.49 -11.80 4.77
N GLU A 42 -3.69 -12.34 4.96
CA GLU A 42 -4.01 -13.73 4.66
C GLU A 42 -4.20 -14.00 3.15
N LYS A 43 -4.76 -13.05 2.41
CA LYS A 43 -5.19 -13.25 1.02
C LYS A 43 -4.33 -12.55 -0.02
N ILE A 44 -3.53 -11.58 0.38
CA ILE A 44 -2.73 -10.77 -0.55
C ILE A 44 -1.24 -10.86 -0.21
N TYR A 45 -0.82 -10.36 0.97
CA TYR A 45 0.61 -10.14 1.24
C TYR A 45 1.39 -11.45 1.39
N ILE A 46 0.96 -12.33 2.28
CA ILE A 46 1.63 -13.62 2.52
C ILE A 46 1.58 -14.50 1.26
N PRO A 47 0.43 -14.67 0.58
CA PRO A 47 0.40 -15.43 -0.65
C PRO A 47 1.31 -14.88 -1.75
N THR A 48 1.41 -13.56 -1.92
CA THR A 48 2.30 -12.94 -2.91
C THR A 48 3.76 -13.29 -2.65
N ILE A 49 4.22 -13.11 -1.41
CA ILE A 49 5.62 -13.43 -1.03
C ILE A 49 5.92 -14.92 -1.18
N ASN A 50 4.97 -15.77 -0.79
CA ASN A 50 5.13 -17.22 -0.91
C ASN A 50 5.16 -17.67 -2.39
N ALA A 51 4.31 -17.09 -3.24
CA ALA A 51 4.32 -17.39 -4.67
C ALA A 51 5.68 -17.05 -5.30
N MET A 52 6.22 -15.87 -5.01
CA MET A 52 7.56 -15.48 -5.48
C MET A 52 8.65 -16.44 -5.00
N LYS A 53 8.60 -16.84 -3.73
CA LYS A 53 9.55 -17.82 -3.18
C LYS A 53 9.44 -19.17 -3.88
N ASN A 54 8.23 -19.66 -4.14
CA ASN A 54 7.97 -20.94 -4.79
C ASN A 54 8.47 -20.97 -6.25
N GLU A 55 8.47 -19.81 -6.91
CA GLU A 55 9.04 -19.66 -8.25
C GLU A 55 10.55 -19.44 -8.26
N GLY A 56 11.23 -19.59 -7.11
CA GLY A 56 12.67 -19.39 -7.00
C GLY A 56 13.10 -17.91 -7.02
N ARG A 57 12.18 -16.97 -6.87
CA ARG A 57 12.39 -15.51 -6.92
C ARG A 57 12.15 -14.89 -5.55
N THR A 58 12.92 -15.29 -4.54
CA THR A 58 12.77 -14.75 -3.20
C THR A 58 12.94 -13.24 -3.19
N PHE A 59 11.88 -12.53 -2.81
CA PHE A 59 11.90 -11.07 -2.72
C PHE A 59 12.56 -10.61 -1.42
N LYS A 60 13.46 -9.64 -1.53
CA LYS A 60 14.06 -8.91 -0.40
C LYS A 60 14.00 -7.42 -0.68
N GLY A 61 13.55 -6.64 0.28
CA GLY A 61 13.42 -5.18 0.16
C GLY A 61 12.00 -4.68 0.41
N ILE A 62 11.70 -3.52 -0.12
CA ILE A 62 10.39 -2.89 0.03
C ILE A 62 9.46 -3.34 -1.09
N LEU A 63 8.34 -3.92 -0.73
CA LEU A 63 7.25 -4.24 -1.64
C LEU A 63 6.03 -3.38 -1.27
N PHE A 64 5.71 -2.44 -2.12
CA PHE A 64 4.55 -1.58 -1.99
C PHE A 64 3.35 -2.20 -2.71
N PHE A 65 2.22 -2.25 -2.03
CA PHE A 65 0.94 -2.73 -2.56
C PHE A 65 -0.02 -1.56 -2.75
N GLY A 66 -0.30 -1.20 -3.99
CA GLY A 66 -1.40 -0.29 -4.32
C GLY A 66 -2.73 -1.04 -4.24
N LEU A 67 -3.59 -0.64 -3.30
CA LEU A 67 -4.87 -1.29 -3.07
C LEU A 67 -6.03 -0.34 -3.36
N MET A 68 -7.10 -0.90 -3.89
CA MET A 68 -8.41 -0.26 -3.97
C MET A 68 -9.38 -0.96 -3.02
N LEU A 69 -9.95 -0.22 -2.09
CA LEU A 69 -11.03 -0.73 -1.24
C LEU A 69 -12.35 -0.63 -1.99
N THR A 70 -12.93 -1.76 -2.29
CA THR A 70 -14.20 -1.86 -3.02
C THR A 70 -15.29 -2.46 -2.12
N LYS A 71 -16.55 -2.38 -2.55
CA LYS A 71 -17.68 -3.04 -1.88
C LYS A 71 -17.49 -4.58 -1.76
N ASP A 72 -16.68 -5.16 -2.63
CA ASP A 72 -16.40 -6.59 -2.66
C ASP A 72 -15.05 -6.92 -1.98
N GLY A 73 -14.51 -6.00 -1.17
CA GLY A 73 -13.25 -6.11 -0.46
C GLY A 73 -12.06 -5.46 -1.17
N PRO A 74 -10.87 -5.57 -0.58
CA PRO A 74 -9.64 -5.02 -1.14
C PRO A 74 -9.25 -5.70 -2.46
N LYS A 75 -8.85 -4.89 -3.45
CA LYS A 75 -8.32 -5.35 -4.73
C LYS A 75 -6.93 -4.77 -4.95
N VAL A 76 -6.02 -5.57 -5.45
CA VAL A 76 -4.68 -5.10 -5.81
C VAL A 76 -4.74 -4.39 -7.15
N LEU A 77 -4.23 -3.17 -7.19
CA LEU A 77 -4.08 -2.38 -8.42
C LEU A 77 -2.69 -2.57 -9.02
N GLU A 78 -1.66 -2.51 -8.16
CA GLU A 78 -0.27 -2.57 -8.59
C GLU A 78 0.65 -3.06 -7.48
N TYR A 79 1.83 -3.49 -7.87
CA TYR A 79 2.98 -3.76 -7.01
C TYR A 79 4.13 -2.86 -7.42
N ASN A 80 4.84 -2.29 -6.44
CA ASN A 80 6.07 -1.56 -6.69
C ASN A 80 7.20 -2.10 -5.80
N ALA A 81 8.36 -2.41 -6.39
CA ALA A 81 9.53 -2.94 -5.68
C ALA A 81 10.39 -1.79 -5.13
N ARG A 82 9.76 -0.81 -4.50
CA ARG A 82 10.35 0.40 -3.92
C ARG A 82 9.38 1.04 -2.94
N PHE A 83 9.86 2.02 -2.20
CA PHE A 83 8.98 2.89 -1.43
C PHE A 83 8.02 3.67 -2.34
N GLY A 84 6.83 3.94 -1.85
CA GLY A 84 5.86 4.81 -2.50
C GLY A 84 6.29 6.29 -2.47
N ASP A 85 5.90 7.05 -3.46
CA ASP A 85 6.00 8.50 -3.50
C ASP A 85 4.61 9.04 -3.92
N PRO A 86 3.89 9.75 -3.03
CA PRO A 86 4.34 10.45 -1.82
C PRO A 86 4.18 9.67 -0.48
N GLU A 87 3.84 8.40 -0.47
CA GLU A 87 3.49 7.65 0.76
C GLU A 87 4.65 7.54 1.76
N THR A 88 5.88 7.47 1.29
CA THR A 88 7.08 7.39 2.14
C THR A 88 7.18 8.57 3.11
N GLN A 89 6.81 9.76 2.66
CA GLN A 89 6.90 11.00 3.43
C GLN A 89 5.97 11.02 4.65
N VAL A 90 4.92 10.19 4.67
CA VAL A 90 3.99 10.08 5.81
C VAL A 90 4.15 8.79 6.59
N VAL A 91 4.76 7.76 6.00
CA VAL A 91 4.97 6.45 6.64
C VAL A 91 6.24 6.43 7.49
N LEU A 92 7.37 6.90 6.96
CA LEU A 92 8.65 6.86 7.69
C LEU A 92 8.66 7.65 9.00
N PRO A 93 8.05 8.85 9.11
CA PRO A 93 7.98 9.58 10.38
C PRO A 93 7.23 8.84 11.49
N LEU A 94 6.42 7.85 11.16
CA LEU A 94 5.64 7.05 12.11
C LEU A 94 6.33 5.74 12.50
N LEU A 95 7.55 5.49 12.01
CA LEU A 95 8.35 4.35 12.44
C LEU A 95 8.91 4.62 13.84
N GLU A 96 8.67 3.68 14.76
CA GLU A 96 9.17 3.76 16.15
C GLU A 96 10.52 3.08 16.34
N ASN A 97 10.90 2.21 15.39
CA ASN A 97 12.16 1.48 15.41
C ASN A 97 13.13 2.04 14.36
N ASP A 98 14.41 1.75 14.56
CA ASP A 98 15.43 2.08 13.57
C ASP A 98 15.18 1.34 12.26
N LEU A 99 15.41 2.02 11.15
CA LEU A 99 15.25 1.46 9.82
C LEU A 99 16.49 0.66 9.37
N LEU A 100 17.64 0.93 9.96
CA LEU A 100 18.94 0.32 9.62
C LEU A 100 19.35 -0.79 10.58
#